data_792251cab55fb065fa8657de1e974932
#
_entry.id   792251cab55fb065fa8657de1e974932
#
_cell.length_a   1.000
_cell.length_b   1.000
_cell.length_c   1.000
_cell.angle_alpha   90.00
_cell.angle_beta   90.00
_cell.angle_gamma   90.00
#
_symmetry.space_group_name_H-M   'P 1'
#
loop_
_entity.id
_entity.type
_entity.pdbx_description
1 polymer ?
#
loop_
_entity_poly.entity_id
_entity_poly.type
_entity_poly.pdbx_seq_one_letter_code
_entity_poly.pdbx_strand_id
1 'polypeptide(L)'
;MAFSQFIQYFKKMKRLNIILVSITLMIASMNISFAQVAIRTDIGVVGYKTTCFDPLQVSSTPGFGFQLGADYDLHIKKRFYLTPGLYWLYRAALGDSTVEGVYGSELLQENFLNVPIHAKWKFDIKPEKFGMYIYVGPTFSLGMSSRSRFDLMSSGVNVEGIYNYFNGESDFKVPGFSGSVSDELNDILQEEFDAIGLRYSRFEARLDWGVGFIIKEHHEIITGYDFGLNNRVKGSLAENNFMNASTLYVGYRYRFGNKNQ
;
A
#
# COMPACT_ATOMS: atom_id res chain seq x y z
N MET A 1 32.87 11.90 18.26
CA MET A 1 31.95 11.47 17.19
C MET A 1 30.48 11.48 17.60
N ALA A 2 30.06 10.97 18.73
CA ALA A 2 28.66 10.90 19.20
C ALA A 2 27.93 12.25 19.36
N PHE A 3 28.59 13.32 19.79
CA PHE A 3 28.00 14.63 20.04
C PHE A 3 27.57 15.36 18.75
N SER A 4 28.32 15.19 17.67
CA SER A 4 27.98 15.74 16.35
C SER A 4 26.73 15.09 15.74
N GLN A 5 26.60 13.77 15.91
CA GLN A 5 25.41 13.02 15.47
C GLN A 5 24.17 13.40 16.28
N PHE A 6 24.30 13.64 17.58
CA PHE A 6 23.21 14.09 18.45
C PHE A 6 22.70 15.48 18.06
N ILE A 7 23.59 16.42 17.74
CA ILE A 7 23.18 17.77 17.26
C ILE A 7 22.47 17.70 15.92
N GLN A 8 22.92 16.85 15.00
CA GLN A 8 22.24 16.66 13.71
C GLN A 8 20.85 16.05 13.88
N TYR A 9 20.71 15.07 14.79
CA TYR A 9 19.40 14.47 15.12
C TYR A 9 18.43 15.50 15.71
N PHE A 10 18.89 16.35 16.61
CA PHE A 10 18.08 17.44 17.20
C PHE A 10 17.66 18.51 16.17
N LYS A 11 18.55 18.87 15.24
CA LYS A 11 18.21 19.78 14.12
C LYS A 11 17.17 19.15 13.19
N LYS A 12 17.25 17.85 12.94
CA LYS A 12 16.30 17.13 12.09
C LYS A 12 14.91 17.04 12.76
N MET A 13 14.85 16.80 14.06
CA MET A 13 13.61 16.80 14.85
C MET A 13 12.94 18.19 14.90
N LYS A 14 13.69 19.27 15.07
CA LYS A 14 13.13 20.63 15.02
C LYS A 14 12.51 20.96 13.67
N ARG A 15 13.15 20.56 12.57
CA ARG A 15 12.58 20.75 11.22
C ARG A 15 11.30 19.96 11.02
N LEU A 16 11.25 18.72 11.48
CA LEU A 16 10.06 17.87 11.40
C LEU A 16 8.88 18.47 12.19
N ASN A 17 9.14 18.97 13.40
CA ASN A 17 8.12 19.63 14.22
C ASN A 17 7.60 20.92 13.58
N ILE A 18 8.47 21.73 12.96
CA ILE A 18 8.06 22.94 12.23
C ILE A 18 7.16 22.57 11.05
N ILE A 19 7.51 21.55 10.29
CA ILE A 19 6.70 21.07 9.15
C ILE A 19 5.34 20.57 9.66
N LEU A 20 5.31 19.76 10.73
CA LEU A 20 4.08 19.27 11.34
C LEU A 20 3.19 20.39 11.85
N VAL A 21 3.76 21.38 12.55
CA VAL A 21 3.02 22.56 13.04
C VAL A 21 2.52 23.40 11.87
N SER A 22 3.31 23.58 10.81
CA SER A 22 2.90 24.31 9.60
C SER A 22 1.75 23.62 8.88
N ILE A 23 1.79 22.29 8.75
CA ILE A 23 0.70 21.48 8.18
C ILE A 23 -0.55 21.59 9.05
N THR A 24 -0.41 21.50 10.38
CA THR A 24 -1.53 21.60 11.32
C THR A 24 -2.16 22.99 11.28
N LEU A 25 -1.34 24.06 11.22
CA LEU A 25 -1.81 25.45 11.07
C LEU A 25 -2.48 25.67 9.71
N MET A 26 -1.93 25.08 8.65
CA MET A 26 -2.53 25.15 7.32
C MET A 26 -3.90 24.45 7.29
N ILE A 27 -4.02 23.27 7.90
CA ILE A 27 -5.29 22.55 8.05
C ILE A 27 -6.28 23.34 8.93
N ALA A 28 -5.81 23.92 10.05
CA ALA A 28 -6.65 24.72 10.96
C ALA A 28 -7.11 26.06 10.35
N SER A 29 -6.33 26.65 9.43
CA SER A 29 -6.69 27.89 8.73
C SER A 29 -7.67 27.68 7.58
N MET A 30 -7.85 26.42 7.14
CA MET A 30 -8.86 26.08 6.15
C MET A 30 -10.23 26.12 6.83
N ASN A 31 -11.13 27.00 6.36
CA ASN A 31 -12.54 26.91 6.69
C ASN A 31 -13.08 25.58 6.15
N ILE A 32 -12.97 24.53 6.93
CA ILE A 32 -13.40 23.17 6.56
C ILE A 32 -14.94 23.20 6.54
N SER A 33 -15.48 23.47 5.37
CA SER A 33 -16.88 23.18 5.11
C SER A 33 -17.06 21.67 5.08
N PHE A 34 -17.79 21.10 6.02
CA PHE A 34 -18.12 19.66 6.02
C PHE A 34 -18.78 19.20 4.71
N ALA A 35 -19.30 20.14 3.93
CA ALA A 35 -19.88 19.93 2.61
C ALA A 35 -18.93 19.33 1.56
N GLN A 36 -17.63 19.30 1.84
CA GLN A 36 -16.62 18.84 0.89
C GLN A 36 -15.90 17.54 1.32
N VAL A 37 -16.23 17.05 2.52
CA VAL A 37 -15.71 15.76 3.02
C VAL A 37 -16.46 14.63 2.32
N ALA A 38 -15.74 13.58 1.97
CA ALA A 38 -16.33 12.35 1.44
C ALA A 38 -15.70 11.11 2.08
N ILE A 39 -16.51 10.06 2.18
CA ILE A 39 -16.04 8.71 2.51
C ILE A 39 -15.96 7.92 1.20
N ARG A 40 -14.89 7.16 1.04
CA ARG A 40 -14.64 6.37 -0.16
C ARG A 40 -14.24 4.95 0.22
N THR A 41 -14.76 3.99 -0.54
CA THR A 41 -14.34 2.59 -0.49
C THR A 41 -14.06 2.08 -1.89
N ASP A 42 -12.98 1.35 -2.06
CA ASP A 42 -12.58 0.76 -3.34
C ASP A 42 -12.28 -0.73 -3.17
N ILE A 43 -12.55 -1.47 -4.22
CA ILE A 43 -12.11 -2.85 -4.39
C ILE A 43 -11.34 -2.96 -5.71
N GLY A 44 -10.34 -3.81 -5.77
CA GLY A 44 -9.51 -3.90 -6.97
C GLY A 44 -8.71 -5.18 -7.10
N VAL A 45 -8.17 -5.36 -8.29
CA VAL A 45 -7.20 -6.41 -8.60
C VAL A 45 -5.80 -5.81 -8.49
N VAL A 46 -4.97 -6.42 -7.66
CA VAL A 46 -3.58 -6.03 -7.44
C VAL A 46 -2.69 -6.91 -8.29
N GLY A 47 -1.78 -6.31 -9.04
CA GLY A 47 -0.70 -6.99 -9.74
C GLY A 47 0.65 -6.62 -9.14
N TYR A 48 1.44 -7.62 -8.75
CA TYR A 48 2.83 -7.40 -8.35
C TYR A 48 3.73 -7.64 -9.56
N LYS A 49 4.53 -6.64 -9.92
CA LYS A 49 5.55 -6.79 -10.96
C LYS A 49 6.89 -7.02 -10.25
N THR A 50 7.43 -8.21 -10.42
CA THR A 50 8.76 -8.60 -9.98
C THR A 50 9.67 -8.75 -11.20
N THR A 51 10.86 -8.15 -11.18
CA THR A 51 11.92 -8.43 -12.11
C THR A 51 13.01 -9.19 -11.38
N CYS A 52 13.16 -10.45 -11.76
CA CYS A 52 14.21 -11.42 -11.44
C CYS A 52 14.63 -11.56 -9.98
N PHE A 53 14.09 -12.56 -9.34
CA PHE A 53 14.81 -13.37 -8.36
C PHE A 53 15.37 -14.58 -9.11
N ASP A 54 16.63 -14.56 -9.53
CA ASP A 54 17.32 -15.76 -9.97
C ASP A 54 17.97 -16.39 -8.71
N PRO A 55 17.63 -17.62 -8.30
CA PRO A 55 17.01 -18.73 -9.05
C PRO A 55 15.52 -19.01 -8.78
N LEU A 56 14.83 -18.17 -8.04
CA LEU A 56 13.41 -18.41 -7.68
C LEU A 56 12.48 -17.74 -8.70
N GLN A 57 11.94 -18.50 -9.64
CA GLN A 57 10.81 -18.04 -10.45
C GLN A 57 9.55 -18.04 -9.61
N VAL A 58 9.20 -16.90 -9.02
CA VAL A 58 7.92 -16.70 -8.35
C VAL A 58 6.90 -16.28 -9.40
N SER A 59 5.98 -17.17 -9.73
CA SER A 59 4.79 -16.84 -10.51
C SER A 59 3.79 -16.17 -9.55
N SER A 60 3.67 -14.86 -9.59
CA SER A 60 2.67 -14.16 -8.80
C SER A 60 1.35 -14.11 -9.54
N THR A 61 0.28 -14.66 -8.94
CA THR A 61 -1.09 -14.47 -9.41
C THR A 61 -1.59 -13.07 -9.03
N PRO A 62 -2.54 -12.49 -9.80
CA PRO A 62 -3.20 -11.27 -9.39
C PRO A 62 -3.83 -11.42 -8.01
N GLY A 63 -3.63 -10.42 -7.16
CA GLY A 63 -4.20 -10.38 -5.82
C GLY A 63 -5.47 -9.54 -5.78
N PHE A 64 -6.03 -9.44 -4.58
CA PHE A 64 -7.17 -8.61 -4.26
C PHE A 64 -6.73 -7.41 -3.41
N GLY A 65 -7.31 -6.24 -3.65
CA GLY A 65 -7.13 -5.04 -2.85
C GLY A 65 -8.47 -4.47 -2.37
N PHE A 66 -8.48 -3.98 -1.15
CA PHE A 66 -9.59 -3.23 -0.56
C PHE A 66 -9.06 -1.96 0.08
N GLN A 67 -9.72 -0.82 -0.16
CA GLN A 67 -9.36 0.46 0.41
C GLN A 67 -10.59 1.14 1.02
N LEU A 68 -10.41 1.74 2.21
CA LEU A 68 -11.43 2.53 2.88
C LEU A 68 -10.81 3.78 3.48
N GLY A 69 -11.48 4.92 3.34
CA GLY A 69 -10.99 6.16 3.93
C GLY A 69 -11.86 7.36 3.65
N ALA A 70 -11.29 8.52 3.88
CA ALA A 70 -11.94 9.80 3.65
C ALA A 70 -11.02 10.73 2.85
N ASP A 71 -11.64 11.60 2.09
CA ASP A 71 -10.96 12.66 1.37
C ASP A 71 -11.73 13.97 1.43
N TYR A 72 -11.08 15.03 0.97
CA TYR A 72 -11.62 16.37 1.00
C TYR A 72 -11.41 17.08 -0.33
N ASP A 73 -12.50 17.56 -0.96
CA ASP A 73 -12.44 18.30 -2.21
C ASP A 73 -12.17 19.80 -1.95
N LEU A 74 -10.92 20.24 -2.10
CA LEU A 74 -10.52 21.65 -2.07
C LEU A 74 -10.78 22.27 -3.44
N HIS A 75 -11.74 23.19 -3.52
CA HIS A 75 -12.00 23.95 -4.74
C HIS A 75 -10.89 25.00 -4.96
N ILE A 76 -10.12 24.85 -6.03
CA ILE A 76 -9.01 25.76 -6.35
C ILE A 76 -9.48 26.83 -7.34
N LYS A 77 -10.04 26.42 -8.46
CA LYS A 77 -10.52 27.37 -9.49
C LYS A 77 -11.48 26.69 -10.47
N LYS A 78 -12.63 27.31 -10.71
CA LYS A 78 -13.64 26.84 -11.69
C LYS A 78 -14.00 25.36 -11.48
N ARG A 79 -13.48 24.47 -12.31
CA ARG A 79 -13.73 23.04 -12.34
C ARG A 79 -12.57 22.22 -11.74
N PHE A 80 -11.56 22.90 -11.25
CA PHE A 80 -10.35 22.28 -10.73
C PHE A 80 -10.39 22.18 -9.20
N TYR A 81 -10.13 20.98 -8.70
CA TYR A 81 -10.09 20.64 -7.29
C TYR A 81 -8.78 19.94 -6.94
N LEU A 82 -8.29 20.17 -5.75
CA LEU A 82 -7.27 19.33 -5.10
C LEU A 82 -7.96 18.47 -4.06
N THR A 83 -7.68 17.16 -4.08
CA THR A 83 -8.35 16.20 -3.22
C THR A 83 -7.31 15.43 -2.41
N PRO A 84 -6.85 15.97 -1.25
CA PRO A 84 -6.10 15.18 -0.28
C PRO A 84 -7.02 14.18 0.41
N GLY A 85 -6.45 13.05 0.83
CA GLY A 85 -7.19 12.00 1.53
C GLY A 85 -6.33 11.23 2.50
N LEU A 86 -6.99 10.36 3.27
CA LEU A 86 -6.38 9.39 4.15
C LEU A 86 -7.15 8.09 4.08
N TYR A 87 -6.47 7.00 3.69
CA TYR A 87 -7.08 5.70 3.46
C TYR A 87 -6.28 4.58 4.12
N TRP A 88 -7.00 3.60 4.62
CA TRP A 88 -6.43 2.29 4.93
C TRP A 88 -6.56 1.40 3.69
N LEU A 89 -5.47 0.79 3.28
CA LEU A 89 -5.40 -0.15 2.15
C LEU A 89 -4.99 -1.52 2.68
N TYR A 90 -5.78 -2.52 2.34
CA TYR A 90 -5.45 -3.93 2.48
C TYR A 90 -5.20 -4.54 1.09
N ARG A 91 -4.15 -5.35 0.97
CA ARG A 91 -3.85 -6.14 -0.21
C ARG A 91 -3.58 -7.59 0.19
N ALA A 92 -4.04 -8.53 -0.63
CA ALA A 92 -3.71 -9.95 -0.51
C ALA A 92 -3.40 -10.52 -1.88
N ALA A 93 -2.33 -11.29 -1.99
CA ALA A 93 -1.95 -11.97 -3.23
C ALA A 93 -1.55 -13.41 -2.93
N LEU A 94 -1.95 -14.33 -3.82
CA LEU A 94 -1.56 -15.72 -3.78
C LEU A 94 -0.43 -15.92 -4.80
N GLY A 95 0.68 -16.49 -4.35
CA GLY A 95 1.79 -16.93 -5.17
C GLY A 95 1.95 -18.44 -5.06
N ASP A 96 2.23 -19.08 -6.18
CA ASP A 96 2.63 -20.47 -6.22
C ASP A 96 4.05 -20.57 -6.77
N SER A 97 4.89 -21.37 -6.15
CA SER A 97 6.25 -21.63 -6.61
C SER A 97 6.55 -23.12 -6.65
N THR A 98 7.34 -23.52 -7.62
CA THR A 98 7.86 -24.90 -7.70
C THR A 98 9.34 -24.80 -8.00
N VAL A 99 10.18 -25.22 -7.05
CA VAL A 99 11.63 -25.22 -7.20
C VAL A 99 12.16 -26.60 -6.80
N GLU A 100 12.85 -27.29 -7.72
CA GLU A 100 13.53 -28.57 -7.49
C GLU A 100 12.67 -29.63 -6.79
N GLY A 101 11.37 -29.71 -7.12
CA GLY A 101 10.44 -30.71 -6.52
C GLY A 101 9.84 -30.26 -5.18
N VAL A 102 10.11 -29.04 -4.73
CA VAL A 102 9.42 -28.41 -3.61
C VAL A 102 8.25 -27.59 -4.16
N TYR A 103 7.04 -27.90 -3.74
CA TYR A 103 5.84 -27.11 -4.02
C TYR A 103 5.64 -26.11 -2.89
N GLY A 104 5.48 -24.85 -3.24
CA GLY A 104 5.19 -23.80 -2.27
C GLY A 104 3.98 -22.98 -2.68
N SER A 105 3.09 -22.71 -1.74
CA SER A 105 2.10 -21.64 -1.86
C SER A 105 2.42 -20.51 -0.90
N GLU A 106 2.22 -19.30 -1.35
CA GLU A 106 2.45 -18.09 -0.56
C GLU A 106 1.19 -17.23 -0.56
N LEU A 107 0.72 -16.84 0.63
CA LEU A 107 -0.31 -15.82 0.80
C LEU A 107 0.34 -14.56 1.37
N LEU A 108 0.64 -13.60 0.50
CA LEU A 108 1.10 -12.27 0.89
C LEU A 108 -0.09 -11.42 1.34
N GLN A 109 0.01 -10.84 2.53
CA GLN A 109 -0.98 -9.91 3.11
C GLN A 109 -0.31 -8.62 3.54
N GLU A 110 -0.84 -7.50 3.09
CA GLU A 110 -0.25 -6.20 3.34
C GLU A 110 -1.29 -5.18 3.80
N ASN A 111 -0.90 -4.33 4.73
CA ASN A 111 -1.68 -3.20 5.19
C ASN A 111 -0.87 -1.91 5.07
N PHE A 112 -1.50 -0.88 4.51
CA PHE A 112 -0.90 0.43 4.32
C PHE A 112 -1.82 1.54 4.80
N LEU A 113 -1.21 2.62 5.26
CA LEU A 113 -1.85 3.92 5.39
C LEU A 113 -1.48 4.76 4.17
N ASN A 114 -2.48 5.17 3.39
CA ASN A 114 -2.32 5.91 2.15
C ASN A 114 -2.71 7.36 2.32
N VAL A 115 -1.88 8.25 1.78
CA VAL A 115 -2.13 9.69 1.70
C VAL A 115 -2.10 10.10 0.22
N PRO A 116 -3.24 10.03 -0.49
CA PRO A 116 -3.34 10.56 -1.84
C PRO A 116 -3.42 12.08 -1.85
N ILE A 117 -2.93 12.68 -2.93
CA ILE A 117 -3.09 14.10 -3.24
C ILE A 117 -3.45 14.20 -4.72
N HIS A 118 -4.74 14.20 -5.03
CA HIS A 118 -5.22 14.15 -6.40
C HIS A 118 -5.62 15.53 -6.92
N ALA A 119 -5.17 15.86 -8.11
CA ALA A 119 -5.74 16.93 -8.93
C ALA A 119 -6.97 16.37 -9.66
N LYS A 120 -8.13 17.01 -9.47
CA LYS A 120 -9.41 16.57 -10.03
C LYS A 120 -9.98 17.65 -10.92
N TRP A 121 -10.43 17.27 -12.11
CA TRP A 121 -11.12 18.16 -13.05
C TRP A 121 -12.54 17.66 -13.26
N LYS A 122 -13.55 18.47 -12.86
CA LYS A 122 -14.96 18.13 -12.92
C LYS A 122 -15.63 18.68 -14.18
N PHE A 123 -16.55 17.88 -14.73
CA PHE A 123 -17.38 18.22 -15.90
C PHE A 123 -18.85 18.03 -15.51
N ASP A 124 -19.63 19.08 -15.54
CA ASP A 124 -21.08 19.01 -15.32
C ASP A 124 -21.76 18.68 -16.66
N ILE A 125 -22.31 17.48 -16.80
CA ILE A 125 -23.01 17.02 -18.01
C ILE A 125 -24.48 17.44 -17.94
N LYS A 126 -25.13 17.13 -16.80
CA LYS A 126 -26.47 17.60 -16.45
C LYS A 126 -26.39 18.15 -15.04
N PRO A 127 -26.46 19.48 -14.85
CA PRO A 127 -26.40 20.07 -13.51
C PRO A 127 -27.34 19.36 -12.54
N GLU A 128 -26.85 19.13 -11.32
CA GLU A 128 -27.57 18.48 -10.20
C GLU A 128 -27.95 17.00 -10.38
N LYS A 129 -27.83 16.43 -11.59
CA LYS A 129 -28.22 15.03 -11.84
C LYS A 129 -27.04 14.14 -12.16
N PHE A 130 -26.15 14.60 -13.04
CA PHE A 130 -25.05 13.79 -13.53
C PHE A 130 -23.84 14.64 -13.89
N GLY A 131 -22.71 14.25 -13.40
CA GLY A 131 -21.40 14.83 -13.70
C GLY A 131 -20.34 13.76 -13.84
N MET A 132 -19.18 14.14 -14.32
CA MET A 132 -17.99 13.29 -14.34
C MET A 132 -16.76 14.09 -13.95
N TYR A 133 -15.70 13.40 -13.59
CA TYR A 133 -14.39 14.00 -13.41
C TYR A 133 -13.29 13.02 -13.80
N ILE A 134 -12.16 13.59 -14.15
CA ILE A 134 -10.90 12.88 -14.24
C ILE A 134 -10.04 13.30 -13.05
N TYR A 135 -9.17 12.43 -12.59
CA TYR A 135 -8.20 12.76 -11.55
C TYR A 135 -6.87 12.09 -11.80
N VAL A 136 -5.82 12.71 -11.30
CA VAL A 136 -4.46 12.20 -11.31
C VAL A 136 -3.69 12.78 -10.14
N GLY A 137 -2.80 12.01 -9.56
CA GLY A 137 -1.89 12.53 -8.54
C GLY A 137 -1.09 11.46 -7.82
N PRO A 138 -0.13 11.88 -7.01
CA PRO A 138 0.65 10.98 -6.19
C PRO A 138 -0.18 10.42 -5.03
N THR A 139 0.11 9.18 -4.67
CA THR A 139 -0.32 8.53 -3.43
C THR A 139 0.91 8.06 -2.69
N PHE A 140 1.07 8.51 -1.46
CA PHE A 140 2.14 8.10 -0.55
C PHE A 140 1.60 7.07 0.43
N SER A 141 2.26 5.93 0.53
CA SER A 141 1.81 4.81 1.36
C SER A 141 2.86 4.49 2.41
N LEU A 142 2.39 4.33 3.64
CA LEU A 142 3.21 3.86 4.76
C LEU A 142 2.74 2.44 5.16
N GLY A 143 3.61 1.47 4.99
CA GLY A 143 3.35 0.07 5.34
C GLY A 143 3.25 -0.13 6.85
N MET A 144 2.12 -0.65 7.28
CA MET A 144 1.85 -1.03 8.67
C MET A 144 2.23 -2.48 8.92
N SER A 145 1.87 -3.38 8.00
CA SER A 145 2.27 -4.78 8.03
C SER A 145 2.46 -5.32 6.62
N SER A 146 3.40 -6.22 6.44
CA SER A 146 3.60 -7.02 5.21
C SER A 146 4.06 -8.40 5.65
N ARG A 147 3.18 -9.39 5.52
CA ARG A 147 3.40 -10.76 5.99
C ARG A 147 3.04 -11.74 4.90
N SER A 148 3.88 -12.74 4.71
CA SER A 148 3.55 -13.92 3.93
C SER A 148 3.34 -15.12 4.82
N ARG A 149 2.33 -15.90 4.49
CA ARG A 149 2.17 -17.26 4.97
C ARG A 149 2.62 -18.20 3.87
N PHE A 150 3.50 -19.11 4.21
CA PHE A 150 4.04 -20.11 3.31
C PHE A 150 3.57 -21.48 3.73
N ASP A 151 3.17 -22.29 2.76
CA ASP A 151 2.96 -23.71 2.88
C ASP A 151 3.90 -24.39 1.89
N LEU A 152 4.96 -25.02 2.40
CA LEU A 152 5.98 -25.72 1.59
C LEU A 152 5.80 -27.22 1.75
N MET A 153 5.73 -27.94 0.64
CA MET A 153 5.62 -29.40 0.63
C MET A 153 6.79 -29.98 -0.16
N SER A 154 7.60 -30.81 0.48
CA SER A 154 8.70 -31.54 -0.12
C SER A 154 8.78 -32.96 0.42
N SER A 155 8.82 -33.96 -0.46
CA SER A 155 9.04 -35.38 -0.10
C SER A 155 8.17 -35.88 1.06
N GLY A 156 6.91 -35.40 1.17
CA GLY A 156 5.95 -35.79 2.22
C GLY A 156 6.10 -35.03 3.54
N VAL A 157 7.02 -34.06 3.63
CA VAL A 157 7.13 -33.13 4.76
C VAL A 157 6.44 -31.82 4.39
N ASN A 158 5.53 -31.37 5.27
CA ASN A 158 4.89 -30.07 5.14
C ASN A 158 5.53 -29.09 6.13
N VAL A 159 5.87 -27.88 5.66
CA VAL A 159 6.40 -26.78 6.47
C VAL A 159 5.49 -25.60 6.33
N GLU A 160 4.90 -25.15 7.41
CA GLU A 160 4.11 -23.92 7.47
C GLU A 160 4.96 -22.80 8.06
N GLY A 161 4.92 -21.62 7.45
CA GLY A 161 5.70 -20.49 7.93
C GLY A 161 5.00 -19.16 7.76
N ILE A 162 5.40 -18.20 8.59
CA ILE A 162 5.01 -16.79 8.47
C ILE A 162 6.29 -15.99 8.40
N TYR A 163 6.40 -15.13 7.40
CA TYR A 163 7.52 -14.20 7.26
C TYR A 163 7.03 -12.75 7.21
N ASN A 164 7.66 -11.88 7.98
CA ASN A 164 7.36 -10.44 8.03
C ASN A 164 8.41 -9.66 7.23
N TYR A 165 8.05 -9.17 6.06
CA TYR A 165 8.97 -8.46 5.18
C TYR A 165 9.46 -7.10 5.69
N PHE A 166 8.81 -6.51 6.70
CA PHE A 166 9.25 -5.20 7.21
C PHE A 166 10.34 -5.27 8.25
N ASN A 167 10.41 -6.33 9.01
CA ASN A 167 11.43 -6.53 10.06
C ASN A 167 12.31 -7.76 9.84
N GLY A 168 11.93 -8.67 8.93
CA GLY A 168 12.66 -9.89 8.63
C GLY A 168 12.45 -10.99 9.66
N GLU A 169 11.41 -10.90 10.49
CA GLU A 169 11.09 -11.96 11.46
C GLU A 169 10.30 -13.08 10.77
N SER A 170 10.66 -14.32 11.07
CA SER A 170 9.95 -15.50 10.62
C SER A 170 9.54 -16.39 11.80
N ASP A 171 8.52 -17.20 11.57
CA ASP A 171 8.05 -18.24 12.49
C ASP A 171 7.64 -19.43 11.63
N PHE A 172 8.40 -20.52 11.73
CA PHE A 172 8.18 -21.75 10.97
C PHE A 172 7.73 -22.88 11.87
N LYS A 173 6.87 -23.74 11.34
CA LYS A 173 6.36 -24.92 12.02
C LYS A 173 6.36 -26.09 11.06
N VAL A 174 6.81 -27.24 11.54
CA VAL A 174 6.72 -28.50 10.81
C VAL A 174 5.64 -29.36 11.49
N PRO A 175 4.43 -29.45 10.89
CA PRO A 175 3.36 -30.27 11.45
C PRO A 175 3.80 -31.73 11.61
N GLY A 176 3.48 -32.33 12.76
CA GLY A 176 3.87 -33.69 13.08
C GLY A 176 5.19 -33.83 13.85
N PHE A 177 5.95 -32.74 13.99
CA PHE A 177 7.12 -32.68 14.86
C PHE A 177 6.84 -31.78 16.05
N SER A 178 7.33 -32.15 17.22
CA SER A 178 7.21 -31.32 18.44
C SER A 178 8.50 -31.36 19.25
N GLY A 179 8.73 -30.33 20.07
CA GLY A 179 9.91 -30.20 20.92
C GLY A 179 11.17 -29.80 20.15
N SER A 180 12.34 -30.25 20.61
CA SER A 180 13.66 -29.79 20.15
C SER A 180 13.90 -29.90 18.64
N VAL A 181 13.27 -30.89 17.96
CA VAL A 181 13.42 -31.05 16.51
C VAL A 181 12.71 -29.93 15.74
N SER A 182 11.53 -29.50 16.22
CA SER A 182 10.81 -28.36 15.62
C SER A 182 11.58 -27.05 15.83
N ASP A 183 12.17 -26.87 17.00
CA ASP A 183 12.94 -25.67 17.33
C ASP A 183 14.22 -25.59 16.50
N GLU A 184 14.97 -26.71 16.34
CA GLU A 184 16.18 -26.78 15.52
C GLU A 184 15.90 -26.51 14.03
N LEU A 185 14.79 -27.07 13.48
CA LEU A 185 14.34 -26.80 12.12
C LEU A 185 13.95 -25.32 11.92
N ASN A 186 13.27 -24.76 12.91
CA ASN A 186 12.89 -23.34 12.87
C ASN A 186 14.12 -22.44 12.85
N ASP A 187 15.14 -22.74 13.67
CA ASP A 187 16.39 -21.99 13.69
C ASP A 187 17.14 -22.07 12.36
N ILE A 188 17.21 -23.25 11.74
CA ILE A 188 17.83 -23.45 10.42
C ILE A 188 17.09 -22.66 9.34
N LEU A 189 15.77 -22.76 9.30
CA LEU A 189 14.95 -22.03 8.34
C LEU A 189 15.05 -20.51 8.54
N GLN A 190 15.12 -20.08 9.81
CA GLN A 190 15.33 -18.67 10.14
C GLN A 190 16.68 -18.18 9.62
N GLU A 191 17.76 -18.93 9.82
CA GLU A 191 19.10 -18.58 9.35
C GLU A 191 19.16 -18.50 7.82
N GLU A 192 18.53 -19.42 7.11
CA GLU A 192 18.42 -19.43 5.65
C GLU A 192 17.63 -18.19 5.12
N PHE A 193 16.48 -17.89 5.73
CA PHE A 193 15.69 -16.70 5.35
C PHE A 193 16.40 -15.39 5.68
N ASP A 194 17.10 -15.33 6.81
CA ASP A 194 17.92 -14.18 7.19
C ASP A 194 19.12 -14.01 6.23
N ALA A 195 19.72 -15.10 5.75
CA ALA A 195 20.77 -15.08 4.75
C ALA A 195 20.28 -14.53 3.40
N ILE A 196 19.05 -14.87 2.99
CA ILE A 196 18.40 -14.27 1.80
C ILE A 196 18.20 -12.77 2.01
N GLY A 197 17.87 -12.33 3.23
CA GLY A 197 17.78 -10.92 3.62
C GLY A 197 16.68 -10.15 2.90
N LEU A 198 15.62 -10.84 2.43
CA LEU A 198 14.54 -10.22 1.67
C LEU A 198 13.69 -9.32 2.57
N ARG A 199 13.82 -8.02 2.38
CA ARG A 199 13.04 -7.02 3.11
C ARG A 199 12.38 -6.04 2.17
N TYR A 200 11.21 -5.54 2.58
CA TYR A 200 10.48 -4.54 1.82
C TYR A 200 10.54 -3.16 2.47
N SER A 201 10.43 -2.15 1.64
CA SER A 201 10.26 -0.78 2.09
C SER A 201 8.87 -0.59 2.69
N ARG A 202 8.81 0.07 3.86
CA ARG A 202 7.53 0.54 4.41
C ARG A 202 6.95 1.71 3.63
N PHE A 203 7.79 2.42 2.89
CA PHE A 203 7.36 3.56 2.08
C PHE A 203 7.17 3.14 0.62
N GLU A 204 6.01 3.45 0.08
CA GLU A 204 5.67 3.27 -1.33
C GLU A 204 5.11 4.57 -1.89
N ALA A 205 5.68 5.04 -3.01
CA ALA A 205 5.15 6.14 -3.80
C ALA A 205 4.46 5.56 -5.03
N ARG A 206 3.24 6.04 -5.31
CA ARG A 206 2.43 5.59 -6.45
C ARG A 206 1.91 6.78 -7.24
N LEU A 207 1.66 6.58 -8.52
CA LEU A 207 0.88 7.48 -9.36
C LEU A 207 -0.51 6.87 -9.54
N ASP A 208 -1.51 7.61 -9.11
CA ASP A 208 -2.92 7.21 -9.20
C ASP A 208 -3.65 8.10 -10.21
N TRP A 209 -4.47 7.51 -11.05
CA TRP A 209 -5.29 8.22 -12.03
C TRP A 209 -6.58 7.47 -12.34
N GLY A 210 -7.60 8.19 -12.74
CA GLY A 210 -8.87 7.56 -13.05
C GLY A 210 -9.98 8.53 -13.42
N VAL A 211 -11.18 7.99 -13.46
CA VAL A 211 -12.41 8.71 -13.77
C VAL A 211 -13.45 8.44 -12.68
N GLY A 212 -14.31 9.43 -12.45
CA GLY A 212 -15.44 9.29 -11.55
C GLY A 212 -16.71 9.84 -12.16
N PHE A 213 -17.82 9.19 -11.85
CA PHE A 213 -19.17 9.57 -12.27
C PHE A 213 -19.94 10.03 -11.04
N ILE A 214 -20.46 11.26 -11.10
CA ILE A 214 -21.24 11.89 -10.02
C ILE A 214 -22.71 11.68 -10.31
N ILE A 215 -23.44 11.11 -9.36
CA ILE A 215 -24.88 10.82 -9.46
C ILE A 215 -25.58 11.53 -8.31
N LYS A 216 -26.56 12.38 -8.62
CA LYS A 216 -27.33 13.14 -7.63
C LYS A 216 -26.46 13.86 -6.61
N GLU A 217 -25.36 14.49 -7.08
CA GLU A 217 -24.42 15.32 -6.31
C GLU A 217 -23.61 14.64 -5.20
N HIS A 218 -24.13 13.61 -4.58
CA HIS A 218 -23.55 12.96 -3.39
C HIS A 218 -22.88 11.62 -3.67
N HIS A 219 -23.36 10.90 -4.68
CA HIS A 219 -22.90 9.55 -4.98
C HIS A 219 -21.91 9.59 -6.13
N GLU A 220 -20.77 8.97 -5.96
CA GLU A 220 -19.74 8.90 -7.00
C GLU A 220 -19.33 7.44 -7.20
N ILE A 221 -19.30 7.00 -8.44
CA ILE A 221 -18.70 5.73 -8.85
C ILE A 221 -17.34 6.06 -9.47
N ILE A 222 -16.31 5.41 -9.02
CA ILE A 222 -14.93 5.71 -9.41
C ILE A 222 -14.31 4.46 -10.02
N THR A 223 -13.53 4.62 -11.06
CA THR A 223 -12.61 3.58 -11.53
C THR A 223 -11.26 4.21 -11.81
N GLY A 224 -10.21 3.49 -11.50
CA GLY A 224 -8.86 4.02 -11.64
C GLY A 224 -7.79 2.93 -11.60
N TYR A 225 -6.59 3.39 -11.85
CA TYR A 225 -5.40 2.57 -11.83
C TYR A 225 -4.30 3.28 -11.06
N ASP A 226 -3.71 2.59 -10.11
CA ASP A 226 -2.52 3.04 -9.43
C ASP A 226 -1.28 2.25 -9.87
N PHE A 227 -0.16 2.93 -9.95
CA PHE A 227 1.11 2.38 -10.38
C PHE A 227 2.22 2.72 -9.38
N GLY A 228 2.90 1.70 -8.85
CA GLY A 228 4.04 1.85 -7.94
C GLY A 228 5.26 2.43 -8.67
N LEU A 229 5.83 3.51 -8.13
CA LEU A 229 6.93 4.25 -8.72
C LEU A 229 8.31 3.83 -8.20
N ASN A 230 8.38 3.34 -6.97
CA ASN A 230 9.65 2.98 -6.33
C ASN A 230 9.80 1.48 -6.15
N ASN A 231 11.06 1.05 -6.09
CA ASN A 231 11.40 -0.33 -5.72
C ASN A 231 11.02 -0.58 -4.25
N ARG A 232 10.33 -1.67 -4.02
CA ARG A 232 9.93 -2.12 -2.67
C ARG A 232 11.01 -2.97 -2.01
N VAL A 233 11.84 -3.65 -2.78
CA VAL A 233 12.94 -4.49 -2.27
C VAL A 233 14.00 -3.60 -1.64
N LYS A 234 14.54 -4.02 -0.49
CA LYS A 234 15.61 -3.34 0.25
C LYS A 234 16.85 -4.22 0.38
N GLY A 235 17.96 -3.57 0.78
CA GLY A 235 19.25 -4.23 1.02
C GLY A 235 20.02 -4.53 -0.25
N SER A 236 20.97 -5.46 -0.17
CA SER A 236 21.81 -5.87 -1.30
C SER A 236 21.02 -6.47 -2.46
N LEU A 237 19.90 -7.07 -2.18
CA LEU A 237 19.01 -7.62 -3.20
C LEU A 237 18.35 -6.54 -4.08
N ALA A 238 18.24 -5.30 -3.61
CA ALA A 238 17.63 -4.20 -4.37
C ALA A 238 18.42 -3.81 -5.61
N GLU A 239 19.71 -4.11 -5.69
CA GLU A 239 20.57 -3.79 -6.83
C GLU A 239 20.18 -4.59 -8.09
N ASN A 240 19.73 -5.84 -7.90
CA ASN A 240 19.40 -6.75 -9.00
C ASN A 240 17.90 -7.10 -9.08
N ASN A 241 17.11 -6.64 -8.11
CA ASN A 241 15.71 -6.98 -8.03
C ASN A 241 14.84 -5.73 -7.88
N PHE A 242 13.79 -5.67 -8.66
CA PHE A 242 12.82 -4.60 -8.61
C PHE A 242 11.44 -5.18 -8.40
N MET A 243 10.70 -4.67 -7.41
CA MET A 243 9.31 -5.02 -7.16
C MET A 243 8.48 -3.78 -6.96
N ASN A 244 7.39 -3.68 -7.71
CA ASN A 244 6.34 -2.70 -7.46
C ASN A 244 4.97 -3.37 -7.50
N ALA A 245 3.95 -2.69 -6.99
CA ALA A 245 2.57 -3.12 -7.06
C ALA A 245 1.75 -2.11 -7.85
N SER A 246 0.79 -2.61 -8.61
CA SER A 246 -0.21 -1.81 -9.33
C SER A 246 -1.59 -2.33 -8.99
N THR A 247 -2.60 -1.46 -9.01
CA THR A 247 -3.99 -1.85 -8.71
C THR A 247 -4.94 -1.25 -9.72
N LEU A 248 -5.75 -2.08 -10.34
CA LEU A 248 -6.94 -1.66 -11.06
C LEU A 248 -8.13 -1.76 -10.10
N TYR A 249 -8.86 -0.68 -9.90
CA TYR A 249 -9.93 -0.65 -8.91
C TYR A 249 -11.23 0.01 -9.40
N VAL A 250 -12.29 -0.37 -8.72
CA VAL A 250 -13.61 0.28 -8.78
C VAL A 250 -14.00 0.66 -7.35
N GLY A 251 -14.58 1.84 -7.20
CA GLY A 251 -14.93 2.37 -5.89
C GLY A 251 -16.22 3.13 -5.87
N TYR A 252 -16.71 3.30 -4.66
CA TYR A 252 -17.84 4.15 -4.35
C TYR A 252 -17.40 5.23 -3.37
N ARG A 253 -17.83 6.48 -3.65
CA ARG A 253 -17.55 7.63 -2.81
C ARG A 253 -18.84 8.36 -2.50
N TYR A 254 -19.08 8.63 -1.22
CA TYR A 254 -20.20 9.44 -0.76
C TYR A 254 -19.72 10.78 -0.25
N ARG A 255 -20.20 11.86 -0.84
CA ARG A 255 -19.87 13.23 -0.45
C ARG A 255 -20.94 13.81 0.46
N PHE A 256 -20.49 14.32 1.61
CA PHE A 256 -21.38 15.00 2.57
C PHE A 256 -21.58 16.46 2.17
N GLY A 257 -22.79 16.99 2.40
CA GLY A 257 -23.15 18.40 2.25
C GLY A 257 -23.76 18.78 0.91
N ASN A 258 -24.39 19.95 0.88
CA ASN A 258 -25.05 20.49 -0.30
C ASN A 258 -24.14 21.47 -1.05
N LYS A 259 -24.32 21.57 -2.37
CA LYS A 259 -23.60 22.46 -3.29
C LYS A 259 -23.82 23.97 -3.03
N ASN A 260 -24.74 24.33 -2.13
CA ASN A 260 -25.26 25.68 -1.95
C ASN A 260 -24.66 26.41 -0.71
N GLN A 261 -23.37 26.21 -0.44
CA GLN A 261 -22.64 27.10 0.48
C GLN A 261 -21.33 27.58 -0.15
#